data_6adc32bef5d619946a6e12f615c881a0
#
_entry.id   6adc32bef5d619946a6e12f615c881a0
#
_cell.length_a   1.000
_cell.length_b   1.000
_cell.length_c   1.000
_cell.angle_alpha   90.00
_cell.angle_beta   90.00
_cell.angle_gamma   90.00
#
_symmetry.space_group_name_H-M   'P 1'
#
loop_
_entity.id
_entity.type
_entity.pdbx_description
1 polymer ?
#
loop_
_entity_poly.entity_id
_entity_poly.type
_entity_poly.pdbx_seq_one_letter_code
_entity_poly.pdbx_strand_id
1 'polypeptide(L)'
;MDNKAIANIFYETADLMKVASADSFRIRSYERAAEALEGWPQQVSEIYQDEKALLAIPGIGKGMAGNIRELMTDGKLAMHEEMLKKFHPSMLQLLKISGLGPKTTKL
;
A
#
# COMPACT_ATOMS: atom_id res chain seq x y z
N MET A 1 -1.09 -7.99 -11.16
CA MET A 1 -0.63 -7.73 -9.78
C MET A 1 -1.60 -8.38 -8.82
N ASP A 2 -1.11 -9.22 -7.95
CA ASP A 2 -1.97 -9.91 -7.00
C ASP A 2 -2.15 -9.13 -5.71
N ASN A 3 -3.04 -9.62 -4.84
CA ASN A 3 -3.33 -8.94 -3.59
C ASN A 3 -2.08 -8.74 -2.74
N LYS A 4 -1.20 -9.72 -2.72
CA LYS A 4 0.02 -9.64 -1.93
C LYS A 4 0.95 -8.55 -2.45
N ALA A 5 1.09 -8.44 -3.76
CA ALA A 5 1.93 -7.41 -4.37
C ALA A 5 1.38 -6.01 -4.07
N ILE A 6 0.06 -5.85 -4.14
CA ILE A 6 -0.58 -4.58 -3.81
C ILE A 6 -0.37 -4.26 -2.33
N ALA A 7 -0.55 -5.25 -1.47
CA ALA A 7 -0.35 -5.07 -0.04
C ALA A 7 1.08 -4.62 0.27
N ASN A 8 2.06 -5.20 -0.40
CA ASN A 8 3.45 -4.81 -0.22
C ASN A 8 3.69 -3.35 -0.59
N ILE A 9 3.09 -2.89 -1.69
CA ILE A 9 3.20 -1.50 -2.10
C ILE A 9 2.56 -0.58 -1.06
N PHE A 10 1.42 -0.97 -0.51
CA PHE A 10 0.75 -0.19 0.53
C PHE A 10 1.57 -0.14 1.81
N TYR A 11 2.15 -1.25 2.23
CA TYR A 11 3.03 -1.27 3.41
C TYR A 11 4.26 -0.38 3.20
N GLU A 12 4.88 -0.47 2.04
CA GLU A 12 6.03 0.35 1.73
C GLU A 12 5.67 1.84 1.72
N THR A 13 4.52 2.18 1.12
CA THR A 13 4.03 3.55 1.11
C THR A 13 3.81 4.05 2.53
N ALA A 14 3.16 3.26 3.37
CA ALA A 14 2.92 3.63 4.76
C ALA A 14 4.23 3.84 5.52
N ASP A 15 5.19 2.98 5.29
CA ASP A 15 6.48 3.06 5.96
C ASP A 15 7.22 4.34 5.57
N LEU A 16 7.23 4.66 4.30
CA LEU A 16 7.84 5.89 3.80
C LEU A 16 7.11 7.12 4.35
N MET A 17 5.80 7.05 4.45
CA MET A 17 5.02 8.15 5.03
C MET A 17 5.34 8.36 6.51
N LYS A 18 5.64 7.30 7.24
CA LYS A 18 6.08 7.42 8.63
C LYS A 18 7.38 8.19 8.73
N VAL A 19 8.32 7.88 7.86
CA VAL A 19 9.61 8.58 7.82
C VAL A 19 9.41 10.04 7.46
N ALA A 20 8.46 10.33 6.59
CA ALA A 20 8.13 11.70 6.17
C ALA A 20 7.27 12.45 7.20
N SER A 21 6.91 11.80 8.30
CA SER A 21 6.04 12.39 9.33
C SER A 21 4.68 12.82 8.77
N ALA A 22 4.15 12.01 7.89
CA ALA A 22 2.86 12.29 7.30
C ALA A 22 1.72 12.01 8.28
N ASP A 23 0.51 12.38 7.89
CA ASP A 23 -0.68 12.20 8.69
C ASP A 23 -0.86 10.74 9.10
N SER A 24 -0.95 10.51 10.41
CA SER A 24 -1.08 9.16 10.94
C SER A 24 -2.36 8.46 10.48
N PHE A 25 -3.41 9.22 10.24
CA PHE A 25 -4.66 8.67 9.75
C PHE A 25 -4.48 8.04 8.36
N ARG A 26 -3.76 8.74 7.49
CA ARG A 26 -3.49 8.23 6.15
C ARG A 26 -2.57 7.02 6.18
N ILE A 27 -1.56 7.07 7.03
CA ILE A 27 -0.65 5.94 7.22
C ILE A 27 -1.44 4.70 7.61
N ARG A 28 -2.33 4.86 8.57
CA ARG A 28 -3.17 3.76 9.04
C ARG A 28 -4.07 3.21 7.95
N SER A 29 -4.59 4.09 7.10
CA SER A 29 -5.44 3.67 5.99
C SER A 29 -4.71 2.73 5.05
N TYR A 30 -3.45 3.05 4.72
CA TYR A 30 -2.63 2.17 3.89
C TYR A 30 -2.36 0.84 4.57
N GLU A 31 -2.04 0.88 5.86
CA GLU A 31 -1.77 -0.33 6.61
C GLU A 31 -2.98 -1.25 6.70
N ARG A 32 -4.14 -0.68 6.95
CA ARG A 32 -5.39 -1.45 7.03
C ARG A 32 -5.75 -2.07 5.70
N ALA A 33 -5.58 -1.31 4.63
CA ALA A 33 -5.86 -1.81 3.29
C ALA A 33 -4.93 -2.97 2.95
N ALA A 34 -3.65 -2.85 3.29
CA ALA A 34 -2.69 -3.92 3.06
C ALA A 34 -3.07 -5.18 3.81
N GLU A 35 -3.42 -5.05 5.09
CA GLU A 35 -3.83 -6.19 5.88
C GLU A 35 -5.09 -6.86 5.32
N ALA A 36 -6.04 -6.03 4.89
CA ALA A 36 -7.28 -6.54 4.31
C ALA A 36 -7.01 -7.35 3.05
N LEU A 37 -6.12 -6.86 2.20
CA LEU A 37 -5.79 -7.56 0.96
C LEU A 37 -5.06 -8.86 1.21
N GLU A 38 -4.21 -8.90 2.21
CA GLU A 38 -3.49 -10.13 2.54
C GLU A 38 -4.43 -11.25 2.96
N GLY A 39 -5.51 -10.89 3.64
CA GLY A 39 -6.47 -11.87 4.11
C GLY A 39 -7.66 -12.10 3.20
N TRP A 40 -7.77 -11.36 2.13
CA TRP A 40 -8.95 -11.43 1.27
C TRP A 40 -8.81 -12.61 0.30
N PRO A 41 -9.85 -13.45 0.21
CA PRO A 41 -9.74 -14.67 -0.60
C PRO A 41 -9.80 -14.43 -2.10
N GLN A 42 -10.37 -13.30 -2.53
CA GLN A 42 -10.53 -13.02 -3.95
C GLN A 42 -9.49 -12.00 -4.41
N GLN A 43 -8.94 -12.19 -5.61
CA GLN A 43 -7.98 -11.25 -6.15
C GLN A 43 -8.68 -9.98 -6.61
N VAL A 44 -8.19 -8.82 -6.14
CA VAL A 44 -8.78 -7.55 -6.55
C VAL A 44 -8.54 -7.26 -8.03
N SER A 45 -7.56 -7.92 -8.64
CA SER A 45 -7.35 -7.81 -10.07
C SER A 45 -8.56 -8.26 -10.87
N GLU A 46 -9.42 -9.07 -10.27
CA GLU A 46 -10.64 -9.55 -10.93
C GLU A 46 -11.82 -8.63 -10.69
N ILE A 47 -11.77 -7.79 -9.68
CA ILE A 47 -12.93 -6.98 -9.27
C ILE A 47 -12.65 -5.48 -9.23
N TYR A 48 -11.45 -5.03 -9.56
CA TYR A 48 -11.07 -3.63 -9.34
C TYR A 48 -11.92 -2.62 -10.14
N GLN A 49 -12.55 -3.07 -11.21
CA GLN A 49 -13.41 -2.19 -12.02
C GLN A 49 -14.75 -1.93 -11.36
N ASP A 50 -15.12 -2.73 -10.38
CA ASP A 50 -16.36 -2.55 -9.63
C ASP A 50 -16.06 -1.93 -8.28
N GLU A 51 -16.31 -0.63 -8.15
CA GLU A 51 -16.05 0.09 -6.92
C GLU A 51 -16.80 -0.52 -5.74
N LYS A 52 -18.03 -0.97 -5.96
CA LYS A 52 -18.81 -1.57 -4.88
C LYS A 52 -18.16 -2.84 -4.34
N ALA A 53 -17.58 -3.64 -5.24
CA ALA A 53 -16.89 -4.84 -4.83
C ALA A 53 -15.66 -4.51 -3.98
N LEU A 54 -14.91 -3.47 -4.35
CA LEU A 54 -13.76 -3.04 -3.56
C LEU A 54 -14.18 -2.51 -2.20
N LEU A 55 -15.24 -1.71 -2.17
CA LEU A 55 -15.73 -1.13 -0.92
C LEU A 55 -16.32 -2.18 0.02
N ALA A 56 -16.70 -3.32 -0.50
CA ALA A 56 -17.19 -4.43 0.33
C ALA A 56 -16.08 -5.07 1.15
N ILE A 57 -14.84 -4.85 0.80
CA ILE A 57 -13.72 -5.41 1.55
C ILE A 57 -13.50 -4.58 2.81
N PRO A 58 -13.60 -5.19 4.02
CA PRO A 58 -13.36 -4.44 5.24
C PRO A 58 -11.95 -3.86 5.26
N GLY A 59 -11.84 -2.58 5.57
CA GLY A 59 -10.56 -1.90 5.57
C GLY A 59 -10.25 -1.14 4.29
N ILE A 60 -11.08 -1.29 3.27
CA ILE A 60 -10.92 -0.57 2.01
C ILE A 60 -12.01 0.50 1.91
N GLY A 61 -11.63 1.76 2.05
CA GLY A 61 -12.52 2.88 1.84
C GLY A 61 -12.40 3.42 0.42
N LYS A 62 -13.12 4.50 0.14
CA LYS A 62 -13.12 5.10 -1.20
C LYS A 62 -11.73 5.50 -1.68
N GLY A 63 -10.94 6.09 -0.79
CA GLY A 63 -9.58 6.50 -1.13
C GLY A 63 -8.71 5.31 -1.51
N MET A 64 -8.78 4.26 -0.73
CA MET A 64 -7.98 3.08 -1.00
C MET A 64 -8.49 2.30 -2.21
N ALA A 65 -9.81 2.30 -2.43
CA ALA A 65 -10.36 1.71 -3.65
C ALA A 65 -9.80 2.42 -4.89
N GLY A 66 -9.72 3.75 -4.82
CA GLY A 66 -9.11 4.52 -5.89
C GLY A 66 -7.65 4.18 -6.11
N ASN A 67 -6.91 3.98 -5.02
CA ASN A 67 -5.51 3.59 -5.09
C ASN A 67 -5.34 2.21 -5.73
N ILE A 68 -6.21 1.28 -5.39
CA ILE A 68 -6.18 -0.05 -6.00
C ILE A 68 -6.43 0.05 -7.51
N ARG A 69 -7.41 0.84 -7.90
CA ARG A 69 -7.68 1.03 -9.32
C ARG A 69 -6.49 1.68 -10.04
N GLU A 70 -5.85 2.63 -9.39
CA GLU A 70 -4.67 3.27 -9.96
C GLU A 70 -3.56 2.25 -10.21
N LEU A 71 -3.29 1.40 -9.24
CA LEU A 71 -2.28 0.35 -9.38
C LEU A 71 -2.62 -0.62 -10.51
N MET A 72 -3.90 -0.98 -10.62
CA MET A 72 -4.33 -1.91 -11.66
C MET A 72 -4.26 -1.29 -13.05
N THR A 73 -4.54 0.01 -13.16
CA THR A 73 -4.59 0.71 -14.44
C THR A 73 -3.21 1.18 -14.89
N ASP A 74 -2.47 1.79 -13.96
CA ASP A 74 -1.19 2.44 -14.27
C ASP A 74 0.03 1.59 -13.91
N GLY A 75 -0.16 0.54 -13.15
CA GLY A 75 0.94 -0.30 -12.68
C GLY A 75 1.74 0.31 -11.57
N LYS A 76 1.37 1.49 -11.10
CA LYS A 76 2.07 2.19 -10.02
C LYS A 76 1.10 3.11 -9.29
N LEU A 77 1.49 3.52 -8.09
CA LEU A 77 0.70 4.39 -7.24
C LEU A 77 1.40 5.73 -7.13
N ALA A 78 0.68 6.82 -7.44
CA ALA A 78 1.26 8.16 -7.43
C ALA A 78 1.87 8.51 -6.08
N MET A 79 1.18 8.20 -4.98
CA MET A 79 1.68 8.50 -3.65
C MET A 79 2.97 7.72 -3.36
N HIS A 80 3.04 6.47 -3.77
CA HIS A 80 4.23 5.64 -3.60
C HIS A 80 5.41 6.24 -4.35
N GLU A 81 5.20 6.61 -5.61
CA GLU A 81 6.24 7.23 -6.43
C GLU A 81 6.69 8.57 -5.85
N GLU A 82 5.74 9.36 -5.35
CA GLU A 82 6.04 10.64 -4.74
C GLU A 82 6.91 10.45 -3.50
N MET A 83 6.58 9.48 -2.67
CA MET A 83 7.38 9.20 -1.47
C MET A 83 8.77 8.70 -1.84
N LEU A 84 8.87 7.86 -2.86
CA LEU A 84 10.17 7.37 -3.32
C LEU A 84 11.09 8.50 -3.76
N LYS A 85 10.53 9.54 -4.37
CA LYS A 85 11.32 10.69 -4.83
C LYS A 85 11.83 11.54 -3.68
N LYS A 86 11.18 11.50 -2.54
CA LYS A 86 11.56 12.31 -1.38
C LYS A 86 12.74 11.74 -0.61
N PHE A 87 13.08 10.49 -0.83
CA PHE A 87 14.08 9.81 -0.03
C PHE A 87 15.25 9.35 -0.88
N HIS A 88 16.42 9.37 -0.26
CA HIS A 88 17.63 8.90 -0.92
C HIS A 88 17.54 7.40 -1.16
N PRO A 89 18.08 6.92 -2.29
CA PRO A 89 18.03 5.48 -2.58
C PRO A 89 18.60 4.59 -1.48
N SER A 90 19.58 5.06 -0.75
CA SER A 90 20.16 4.25 0.33
C SER A 90 19.16 3.99 1.46
N MET A 91 18.25 4.92 1.71
CA MET A 91 17.20 4.69 2.70
C MET A 91 16.25 3.59 2.27
N LEU A 92 15.91 3.59 1.00
CA LEU A 92 15.05 2.55 0.46
C LEU A 92 15.71 1.18 0.56
N GLN A 93 17.00 1.13 0.34
CA GLN A 93 17.76 -0.09 0.49
C GLN A 93 17.75 -0.59 1.93
N LEU A 94 17.88 0.31 2.88
CA LEU A 94 17.81 -0.04 4.28
C LEU A 94 16.47 -0.63 4.66
N LEU A 95 15.40 -0.04 4.17
CA LEU A 95 14.07 -0.55 4.42
C LEU A 95 13.89 -1.95 3.86
N LYS A 96 14.41 -2.20 2.69
CA LYS A 96 14.31 -3.51 2.05
C LYS A 96 15.16 -4.56 2.73
N ILE A 97 16.35 -4.19 3.14
CA ILE A 97 17.27 -5.12 3.78
C ILE A 97 16.81 -5.48 5.18
N SER A 98 16.52 -4.48 5.95
CA SER A 98 16.12 -4.73 7.33
C SER A 98 14.76 -5.38 7.42
N GLY A 99 13.91 -5.08 6.46
CA GLY A 99 12.62 -5.49 6.68
C GLY A 99 12.13 -6.31 5.90
N LEU A 100 12.69 -6.19 5.18
CA LEU A 100 11.83 -7.04 4.84
C LEU A 100 10.43 -6.49 5.03
N GLY A 101 10.25 -5.26 5.29
CA GLY A 101 8.96 -4.65 5.49
C GLY A 101 8.77 -4.06 6.87
N PRO A 102 7.68 -3.32 7.10
CA PRO A 102 7.49 -2.59 8.35
C PRO A 102 7.51 -3.45 9.60
N LYS A 103 7.02 -4.66 9.51
CA LYS A 103 6.95 -5.53 10.67
C LYS A 103 8.33 -5.95 11.15
N THR A 104 9.26 -6.05 10.26
CA THR A 104 10.59 -6.49 10.58
C THR A 104 11.51 -5.35 10.96
N THR A 105 11.27 -4.19 10.43
CA THR A 105 12.08 -3.03 10.76
C THR A 105 11.95 -2.61 12.21
N LYS A 106 10.95 -3.12 12.90
CA LYS A 106 10.75 -2.83 14.31
C LYS A 106 11.67 -3.60 15.22
N LEU A 107 12.30 -4.58 14.70
CA LEU A 107 13.27 -5.33 15.45
C LEU A 107 14.54 -4.53 15.64
#